data_79cd319c3aaeec7dd6be8b81d25a2312
#
_entry.id   79cd319c3aaeec7dd6be8b81d25a2312
#
_cell.length_a   1.000
_cell.length_b   1.000
_cell.length_c   1.000
_cell.angle_alpha   90.00
_cell.angle_beta   90.00
_cell.angle_gamma   90.00
#
_symmetry.space_group_name_H-M   'P 1'
#
loop_
_entity.id
_entity.type
_entity.pdbx_description
1 polymer ?
#
loop_
_entity_poly.entity_id
_entity_poly.type
_entity_poly.pdbx_seq_one_letter_code
_entity_poly.pdbx_strand_id
1 'polypeptide(L)'
;MPSPEKVYLIDTNVILRYLLNDHKRFGPKAKTFMQDVAEGSKKGELLSVVVVECVYVMEKFYEIPKNEIVDKLSRILNIKGIVNPDKSKILDALVKYENSNADIVDCILAAKSSPQRVVVSFDKDFKRLKASYESY
;
A
#
# COMPACT_ATOMS: atom_id res chain seq x y z
N MET A 1 -34.24 7.22 4.77
CA MET A 1 -32.91 7.78 4.52
C MET A 1 -31.93 6.66 4.22
N PRO A 2 -31.15 6.76 3.14
CA PRO A 2 -30.14 5.75 2.90
C PRO A 2 -29.10 5.79 4.03
N SER A 3 -28.63 4.62 4.43
CA SER A 3 -27.52 4.50 5.39
C SER A 3 -26.26 5.11 4.80
N PRO A 4 -25.38 5.73 5.62
CA PRO A 4 -24.10 6.18 5.11
C PRO A 4 -23.35 5.02 4.49
N GLU A 5 -22.70 5.30 3.38
CA GLU A 5 -21.92 4.31 2.66
C GLU A 5 -20.73 3.84 3.52
N LYS A 6 -20.59 2.53 3.66
CA LYS A 6 -19.47 1.94 4.40
C LYS A 6 -18.21 1.99 3.56
N VAL A 7 -17.10 2.28 4.20
CA VAL A 7 -15.76 2.04 3.64
C VAL A 7 -15.13 0.94 4.49
N TYR A 8 -14.69 -0.12 3.84
CA TYR A 8 -14.08 -1.26 4.52
C TYR A 8 -12.58 -1.04 4.63
N LEU A 9 -12.07 -1.02 5.87
CA LEU A 9 -10.63 -1.00 6.10
C LEU A 9 -10.12 -2.43 5.94
N ILE A 10 -9.31 -2.66 4.92
CA ILE A 10 -8.95 -4.02 4.51
C ILE A 10 -7.72 -4.48 5.28
N ASP A 11 -7.86 -5.61 5.98
CA ASP A 11 -6.77 -6.19 6.76
C ASP A 11 -5.71 -6.82 5.84
N THR A 12 -4.47 -6.84 6.33
CA THR A 12 -3.31 -7.39 5.63
C THR A 12 -3.57 -8.80 5.11
N ASN A 13 -4.15 -9.67 5.93
CA ASN A 13 -4.37 -11.06 5.53
C ASN A 13 -5.38 -11.20 4.39
N VAL A 14 -6.37 -10.31 4.30
CA VAL A 14 -7.31 -10.32 3.16
C VAL A 14 -6.54 -10.02 1.87
N ILE A 15 -5.69 -9.02 1.88
CA ILE A 15 -4.87 -8.66 0.72
C ILE A 15 -3.92 -9.81 0.35
N LEU A 16 -3.20 -10.35 1.33
CA LEU A 16 -2.24 -11.43 1.07
C LEU A 16 -2.92 -12.68 0.54
N ARG A 17 -4.05 -13.08 1.12
CA ARG A 17 -4.79 -14.26 0.63
C ARG A 17 -5.32 -14.05 -0.78
N TYR A 18 -5.73 -12.83 -1.10
CA TYR A 18 -6.15 -12.49 -2.46
C TYR A 18 -4.99 -12.52 -3.46
N LEU A 19 -3.88 -11.87 -3.11
CA LEU A 19 -2.74 -11.76 -4.03
C LEU A 19 -2.00 -13.07 -4.24
N LEU A 20 -1.83 -13.85 -3.19
CA LEU A 20 -1.03 -15.07 -3.23
C LEU A 20 -1.84 -16.32 -3.53
N ASN A 21 -3.14 -16.26 -3.26
CA ASN A 21 -4.10 -17.34 -3.55
C ASN A 21 -3.61 -18.71 -3.04
N ASP A 22 -2.96 -18.72 -1.88
CA ASP A 22 -2.29 -19.90 -1.33
C ASP A 22 -3.07 -20.57 -0.19
N HIS A 23 -4.24 -20.05 0.17
CA HIS A 23 -5.01 -20.51 1.33
C HIS A 23 -6.37 -21.07 0.88
N LYS A 24 -6.60 -22.38 1.10
CA LYS A 24 -7.78 -23.07 0.62
C LYS A 24 -9.09 -22.51 1.18
N ARG A 25 -9.09 -22.06 2.44
CA ARG A 25 -10.30 -21.57 3.11
C ARG A 25 -10.51 -20.08 2.89
N PHE A 26 -9.48 -19.28 3.14
CA PHE A 26 -9.60 -17.82 3.13
C PHE A 26 -9.31 -17.19 1.78
N GLY A 27 -8.60 -17.88 0.89
CA GLY A 27 -8.36 -17.40 -0.47
C GLY A 27 -9.66 -17.11 -1.23
N PRO A 28 -10.61 -18.06 -1.30
CA PRO A 28 -11.88 -17.82 -1.98
C PRO A 28 -12.70 -16.69 -1.34
N LYS A 29 -12.68 -16.57 -0.01
CA LYS A 29 -13.38 -15.49 0.69
C LYS A 29 -12.77 -14.12 0.37
N ALA A 30 -11.45 -14.04 0.37
CA ALA A 30 -10.75 -12.80 0.00
C ALA A 30 -11.07 -12.41 -1.44
N LYS A 31 -11.08 -13.39 -2.35
CA LYS A 31 -11.40 -13.17 -3.75
C LYS A 31 -12.81 -12.62 -3.92
N THR A 32 -13.80 -13.22 -3.23
CA THR A 32 -15.19 -12.75 -3.29
C THR A 32 -15.30 -11.31 -2.82
N PHE A 33 -14.69 -10.99 -1.68
CA PHE A 33 -14.69 -9.61 -1.17
C PHE A 33 -14.05 -8.65 -2.16
N MET A 34 -12.88 -8.99 -2.69
CA MET A 34 -12.16 -8.10 -3.61
C MET A 34 -12.87 -7.96 -4.96
N GLN A 35 -13.63 -8.97 -5.39
CA GLN A 35 -14.48 -8.84 -6.58
C GLN A 35 -15.58 -7.80 -6.37
N ASP A 36 -16.21 -7.78 -5.19
CA ASP A 36 -17.20 -6.77 -4.85
C ASP A 36 -16.60 -5.36 -4.87
N VAL A 37 -15.36 -5.23 -4.39
CA VAL A 37 -14.63 -3.95 -4.44
C VAL A 37 -14.32 -3.57 -5.89
N ALA A 38 -13.88 -4.53 -6.69
CA ALA A 38 -13.56 -4.30 -8.10
C ALA A 38 -14.78 -3.86 -8.92
N GLU A 39 -15.93 -4.43 -8.61
CA GLU A 39 -17.20 -4.08 -9.26
C GLU A 39 -17.79 -2.75 -8.75
N GLY A 40 -17.27 -2.24 -7.64
CA GLY A 40 -17.73 -1.00 -7.03
C GLY A 40 -18.94 -1.16 -6.12
N SER A 41 -19.40 -2.39 -5.86
CA SER A 41 -20.49 -2.63 -4.92
C SER A 41 -20.07 -2.45 -3.46
N LYS A 42 -18.76 -2.54 -3.21
CA LYS A 42 -18.16 -2.24 -1.91
C LYS A 42 -17.01 -1.27 -2.10
N LYS A 43 -16.81 -0.37 -1.14
CA LYS A 43 -15.66 0.54 -1.12
C LYS A 43 -14.68 0.12 -0.05
N GLY A 44 -13.42 0.06 -0.40
CA GLY A 44 -12.35 -0.33 0.50
C GLY A 44 -11.25 0.70 0.57
N GLU A 45 -10.52 0.68 1.67
CA GLU A 45 -9.33 1.50 1.86
C GLU A 45 -8.18 0.62 2.31
N LEU A 46 -7.04 0.83 1.70
CA LEU A 46 -5.79 0.14 2.02
C LEU A 46 -4.90 1.12 2.78
N LEU A 47 -4.96 1.06 4.11
CA LEU A 47 -4.17 1.96 4.95
C LEU A 47 -2.68 1.76 4.73
N SER A 48 -1.90 2.85 4.86
CA SER A 48 -0.45 2.78 4.66
C SER A 48 0.22 1.75 5.56
N VAL A 49 -0.26 1.58 6.80
CA VAL A 49 0.28 0.55 7.71
C VAL A 49 0.06 -0.86 7.16
N VAL A 50 -1.05 -1.10 6.47
CA VAL A 50 -1.33 -2.39 5.82
C VAL A 50 -0.43 -2.59 4.61
N VAL A 51 -0.20 -1.53 3.83
CA VAL A 51 0.75 -1.58 2.70
C VAL A 51 2.15 -1.97 3.21
N VAL A 52 2.61 -1.35 4.28
CA VAL A 52 3.92 -1.65 4.89
C VAL A 52 4.00 -3.13 5.29
N GLU A 53 2.98 -3.63 5.98
CA GLU A 53 2.96 -5.02 6.42
C GLU A 53 2.94 -5.98 5.23
N CYS A 54 2.14 -5.68 4.20
CA CYS A 54 2.12 -6.49 2.97
C CYS A 54 3.50 -6.54 2.31
N VAL A 55 4.18 -5.40 2.20
CA VAL A 55 5.53 -5.33 1.61
C VAL A 55 6.49 -6.21 2.40
N TYR A 56 6.51 -6.06 3.73
CA TYR A 56 7.42 -6.84 4.57
C TYR A 56 7.16 -8.34 4.46
N VAL A 57 5.91 -8.76 4.52
CA VAL A 57 5.56 -10.18 4.44
C VAL A 57 5.94 -10.75 3.07
N MET A 58 5.60 -10.06 2.00
CA MET A 58 5.92 -10.52 0.65
C MET A 58 7.42 -10.55 0.39
N GLU A 59 8.16 -9.55 0.88
CA GLU A 59 9.62 -9.49 0.68
C GLU A 59 10.36 -10.49 1.55
N LYS A 60 10.09 -10.48 2.86
CA LYS A 60 10.89 -11.24 3.84
C LYS A 60 10.46 -12.69 3.98
N PHE A 61 9.17 -12.96 3.94
CA PHE A 61 8.64 -14.30 4.15
C PHE A 61 8.50 -15.08 2.85
N TYR A 62 7.89 -14.45 1.83
CA TYR A 62 7.65 -15.11 0.54
C TYR A 62 8.76 -14.90 -0.47
N GLU A 63 9.72 -14.03 -0.17
CA GLU A 63 10.87 -13.71 -1.04
C GLU A 63 10.45 -13.29 -2.45
N ILE A 64 9.37 -12.53 -2.55
CA ILE A 64 8.87 -12.03 -3.83
C ILE A 64 9.74 -10.82 -4.25
N PRO A 65 10.16 -10.75 -5.53
CA PRO A 65 10.93 -9.61 -6.04
C PRO A 65 10.16 -8.28 -5.92
N LYS A 66 10.90 -7.20 -5.69
CA LYS A 66 10.30 -5.85 -5.51
C LYS A 66 9.36 -5.46 -6.64
N ASN A 67 9.74 -5.71 -7.88
CA ASN A 67 8.91 -5.34 -9.03
C ASN A 67 7.56 -6.07 -9.01
N GLU A 68 7.52 -7.32 -8.56
CA GLU A 68 6.27 -8.06 -8.43
C GLU A 68 5.42 -7.56 -7.26
N ILE A 69 6.07 -7.24 -6.13
CA ILE A 69 5.37 -6.66 -4.97
C ILE A 69 4.69 -5.35 -5.37
N VAL A 70 5.43 -4.47 -6.04
CA VAL A 70 4.92 -3.16 -6.48
C VAL A 70 3.79 -3.33 -7.48
N ASP A 71 3.94 -4.23 -8.44
CA ASP A 71 2.89 -4.50 -9.43
C ASP A 71 1.60 -4.98 -8.75
N LYS A 72 1.70 -5.94 -7.84
CA LYS A 72 0.55 -6.50 -7.14
C LYS A 72 -0.18 -5.46 -6.29
N LEU A 73 0.55 -4.68 -5.50
CA LEU A 73 -0.06 -3.67 -4.63
C LEU A 73 -0.60 -2.49 -5.43
N SER A 74 0.08 -2.09 -6.50
CA SER A 74 -0.40 -1.01 -7.37
C SER A 74 -1.72 -1.40 -8.05
N ARG A 75 -1.86 -2.65 -8.47
CA ARG A 75 -3.12 -3.14 -9.04
C ARG A 75 -4.26 -3.07 -8.04
N ILE A 76 -4.01 -3.43 -6.77
CA ILE A 76 -5.02 -3.30 -5.71
C ILE A 76 -5.43 -1.83 -5.56
N LEU A 77 -4.45 -0.93 -5.44
CA LEU A 77 -4.73 0.50 -5.24
C LEU A 77 -5.51 1.11 -6.40
N ASN A 78 -5.32 0.58 -7.60
CA ASN A 78 -6.02 1.08 -8.79
C ASN A 78 -7.38 0.42 -9.03
N ILE A 79 -7.80 -0.50 -8.19
CA ILE A 79 -9.14 -1.09 -8.26
C ILE A 79 -10.18 0.02 -8.01
N LYS A 80 -11.24 0.03 -8.82
CA LYS A 80 -12.26 1.07 -8.81
C LYS A 80 -12.82 1.37 -7.42
N GLY A 81 -13.09 0.33 -6.64
CA GLY A 81 -13.67 0.47 -5.31
C GLY A 81 -12.67 0.82 -4.21
N ILE A 82 -11.38 0.92 -4.51
CA ILE A 82 -10.38 1.38 -3.54
C ILE A 82 -10.38 2.90 -3.55
N VAL A 83 -10.77 3.49 -2.42
CA VAL A 83 -11.08 4.93 -2.32
C VAL A 83 -10.11 5.69 -1.43
N ASN A 84 -8.89 5.22 -1.31
CA ASN A 84 -7.85 5.89 -0.51
C ASN A 84 -7.72 7.37 -0.87
N PRO A 85 -7.86 8.30 0.10
CA PRO A 85 -7.55 9.72 -0.16
C PRO A 85 -6.10 9.96 -0.54
N ASP A 86 -5.20 9.10 -0.04
CA ASP A 86 -3.75 9.20 -0.27
C ASP A 86 -3.24 8.26 -1.37
N LYS A 87 -4.13 7.79 -2.23
CA LYS A 87 -3.79 6.80 -3.29
C LYS A 87 -2.55 7.21 -4.08
N SER A 88 -2.50 8.43 -4.57
CA SER A 88 -1.37 8.90 -5.40
C SER A 88 -0.06 8.89 -4.62
N LYS A 89 -0.10 9.19 -3.33
CA LYS A 89 1.09 9.20 -2.47
C LYS A 89 1.60 7.78 -2.21
N ILE A 90 0.70 6.84 -1.97
CA ILE A 90 1.08 5.43 -1.77
C ILE A 90 1.65 4.85 -3.06
N LEU A 91 1.04 5.14 -4.22
CA LEU A 91 1.58 4.70 -5.51
C LEU A 91 2.98 5.28 -5.76
N ASP A 92 3.20 6.57 -5.44
CA ASP A 92 4.51 7.19 -5.54
C ASP A 92 5.53 6.52 -4.62
N ALA A 93 5.13 6.19 -3.39
CA ALA A 93 5.98 5.48 -2.45
C ALA A 93 6.42 4.11 -2.98
N LEU A 94 5.51 3.39 -3.61
CA LEU A 94 5.82 2.09 -4.21
C LEU A 94 6.84 2.22 -5.36
N VAL A 95 6.71 3.26 -6.18
CA VAL A 95 7.70 3.55 -7.23
C VAL A 95 9.08 3.84 -6.62
N LYS A 96 9.11 4.66 -5.57
CA LYS A 96 10.36 4.95 -4.85
C LYS A 96 10.98 3.68 -4.25
N TYR A 97 10.16 2.81 -3.69
CA TYR A 97 10.60 1.54 -3.11
C TYR A 97 11.22 0.63 -4.18
N GLU A 98 10.58 0.52 -5.34
CA GLU A 98 11.08 -0.30 -6.44
C GLU A 98 12.44 0.21 -6.96
N ASN A 99 12.62 1.52 -7.05
CA ASN A 99 13.76 2.16 -7.68
C ASN A 99 14.88 2.55 -6.71
N SER A 100 14.83 2.10 -5.47
CA SER A 100 15.84 2.42 -4.46
C SER A 100 16.09 1.24 -3.54
N ASN A 101 17.07 1.39 -2.64
CA ASN A 101 17.32 0.43 -1.56
C ASN A 101 16.65 0.88 -0.24
N ALA A 102 15.81 1.91 -0.30
CA ALA A 102 15.17 2.45 0.87
C ALA A 102 14.05 1.54 1.37
N ASP A 103 13.83 1.56 2.68
CA ASP A 103 12.72 0.89 3.33
C ASP A 103 11.39 1.51 2.88
N ILE A 104 10.35 0.69 2.80
CA ILE A 104 9.03 1.16 2.37
C ILE A 104 8.50 2.28 3.27
N VAL A 105 8.79 2.26 4.57
CA VAL A 105 8.38 3.33 5.49
C VAL A 105 9.01 4.65 5.08
N ASP A 106 10.30 4.65 4.76
CA ASP A 106 11.00 5.86 4.31
C ASP A 106 10.45 6.37 2.99
N CYS A 107 10.08 5.47 2.09
CA CYS A 107 9.45 5.83 0.82
C CYS A 107 8.08 6.48 1.02
N ILE A 108 7.29 5.99 1.97
CA ILE A 108 6.00 6.58 2.32
C ILE A 108 6.18 7.96 2.95
N LEU A 109 7.12 8.10 3.88
CA LEU A 109 7.45 9.40 4.47
C LEU A 109 7.83 10.40 3.38
N ALA A 110 8.71 10.00 2.47
CA ALA A 110 9.15 10.86 1.37
C ALA A 110 7.98 11.26 0.46
N ALA A 111 7.15 10.29 0.08
CA ALA A 111 6.01 10.53 -0.80
C ALA A 111 4.97 11.46 -0.19
N LYS A 112 4.80 11.40 1.14
CA LYS A 112 3.85 12.24 1.86
C LYS A 112 4.44 13.58 2.30
N SER A 113 5.74 13.79 2.10
CA SER A 113 6.39 15.06 2.45
C SER A 113 6.03 16.16 1.47
N SER A 114 6.10 17.39 1.96
CA SER A 114 5.91 18.60 1.17
C SER A 114 6.66 19.74 1.87
N PRO A 115 6.76 20.94 1.26
CA PRO A 115 7.37 22.07 1.95
C PRO A 115 6.74 22.41 3.31
N GLN A 116 5.46 22.01 3.53
CA GLN A 116 4.73 22.23 4.78
C GLN A 116 4.67 20.99 5.67
N ARG A 117 5.09 19.81 5.15
CA ARG A 117 5.08 18.54 5.88
C ARG A 117 6.45 17.88 5.71
N VAL A 118 7.37 18.29 6.53
CA VAL A 118 8.79 18.00 6.38
C VAL A 118 9.14 16.75 7.18
N VAL A 119 9.88 15.81 6.57
CA VAL A 119 10.41 14.63 7.26
C VAL A 119 11.54 15.07 8.18
N VAL A 120 11.51 14.63 9.43
CA VAL A 120 12.61 14.81 10.39
C VAL A 120 13.31 13.47 10.55
N SER A 121 14.62 13.43 10.32
CA SER A 121 15.39 12.19 10.40
C SER A 121 16.85 12.48 10.74
N PHE A 122 17.52 11.49 11.33
CA PHE A 122 18.98 11.50 11.46
C PHE A 122 19.65 10.99 10.17
N ASP A 123 18.88 10.36 9.28
CA ASP A 123 19.36 9.80 8.03
C ASP A 123 19.33 10.86 6.93
N LYS A 124 20.43 10.96 6.17
CA LYS A 124 20.55 11.90 5.05
C LYS A 124 20.05 11.32 3.72
N ASP A 125 19.68 10.05 3.70
CA ASP A 125 19.29 9.35 2.48
C ASP A 125 17.93 9.83 1.90
N PHE A 126 17.18 10.63 2.64
CA PHE A 126 15.92 11.21 2.14
C PHE A 126 16.11 12.12 0.93
N LYS A 127 17.31 12.64 0.70
CA LYS A 127 17.62 13.39 -0.51
C LYS A 127 17.42 12.55 -1.77
N ARG A 128 17.82 11.28 -1.74
CA ARG A 128 17.66 10.35 -2.88
C ARG A 128 16.19 10.07 -3.18
N LEU A 129 15.34 10.18 -2.17
CA LEU A 129 13.91 9.94 -2.29
C LEU A 129 13.14 11.20 -2.69
N LYS A 130 13.85 12.29 -2.95
CA LYS A 130 13.27 13.61 -3.29
C LYS A 130 12.26 14.08 -2.25
N ALA A 131 12.53 13.79 -0.99
CA ALA A 131 11.69 14.20 0.13
C ALA A 131 11.98 15.65 0.52
N SER A 132 10.97 16.31 1.08
CA SER A 132 11.17 17.52 1.88
C SER A 132 11.57 17.06 3.29
N TYR A 133 12.81 17.30 3.70
CA TYR A 133 13.31 16.76 4.96
C TYR A 133 14.27 17.70 5.65
N GLU A 134 14.37 17.52 6.96
CA GLU A 134 15.40 18.14 7.82
C GLU A 134 16.17 17.05 8.52
N SER A 135 17.49 17.10 8.38
CA SER A 135 18.40 16.14 9.02
C SER A 135 18.97 16.74 10.30
N TYR A 136 18.91 15.97 11.36
CA TYR A 136 19.43 16.36 12.66
C TYR A 136 20.64 15.51 13.12
#